data_79cf5b088d3cae5919f032251e8c24d6
#
_entry.id   79cf5b088d3cae5919f032251e8c24d6
#
_cell.length_a   1.000
_cell.length_b   1.000
_cell.length_c   1.000
_cell.angle_alpha   90.00
_cell.angle_beta   90.00
_cell.angle_gamma   90.00
#
_symmetry.space_group_name_H-M   'P 1'
#
loop_
_entity.id
_entity.type
_entity.pdbx_description
1 polymer ?
#
loop_
_entity_poly.entity_id
_entity_poly.type
_entity_poly.pdbx_seq_one_letter_code
_entity_poly.pdbx_strand_id
1 'polypeptide(L)'
;YLYYFERILRQASGDPSLTLPYWNYSDVVEQRVLPEPFRLPANASTNPLYVSQRASDMNQGAALAAAEVSYSAAFRRTNFFHTTTNGQSFGGRRVAQTSHRGPGGGVLEGQPHNQIHTRVGGTNGWMRSVELAARDPIFWLHHANIDRLWERWLQQGGGRVNPTNDNDWMNDAFTFFNENGSQVQLRGRDILDPAGQLNYIYDDSASRRTSVFTSSSQTTDTSTPQEITMSARDRELTIVLSNAPLTLTAPSQD
;
A
#
# COMPACT_ATOMS: atom_id res chain seq x y z
N TYR A 1 3.20 1.80 8.23
CA TYR A 1 4.23 2.74 7.73
C TYR A 1 3.72 3.64 6.60
N LEU A 2 2.89 3.17 5.68
CA LEU A 2 2.30 3.99 4.58
C LEU A 2 1.60 5.25 5.13
N TYR A 3 0.80 5.08 6.17
CA TYR A 3 0.09 6.16 6.84
C TYR A 3 1.02 7.31 7.29
N TYR A 4 2.11 6.98 7.97
CA TYR A 4 3.07 8.01 8.40
C TYR A 4 3.89 8.57 7.24
N PHE A 5 4.23 7.76 6.25
CA PHE A 5 4.93 8.24 5.06
C PHE A 5 4.10 9.28 4.29
N GLU A 6 2.79 9.03 4.11
CA GLU A 6 1.90 10.02 3.49
C GLU A 6 1.87 11.33 4.28
N ARG A 7 1.78 11.27 5.61
CA ARG A 7 1.81 12.46 6.48
C ARG A 7 3.12 13.23 6.37
N ILE A 8 4.24 12.52 6.35
CA ILE A 8 5.57 13.12 6.13
C ILE A 8 5.64 13.81 4.77
N LEU A 9 5.12 13.18 3.72
CA LEU A 9 5.08 13.78 2.38
C LEU A 9 4.20 15.02 2.34
N ARG A 10 3.03 15.01 2.98
CA ARG A 10 2.16 16.20 3.11
C ARG A 10 2.89 17.36 3.79
N GLN A 11 3.58 17.08 4.88
CA GLN A 11 4.36 18.10 5.58
C GLN A 11 5.52 18.61 4.73
N ALA A 12 6.29 17.73 4.13
CA ALA A 12 7.46 18.09 3.33
C ALA A 12 7.09 18.87 2.06
N SER A 13 5.96 18.54 1.43
CA SER A 13 5.47 19.23 0.22
C SER A 13 4.70 20.52 0.51
N GLY A 14 4.22 20.70 1.76
CA GLY A 14 3.27 21.77 2.09
C GLY A 14 1.88 21.58 1.48
N ASP A 15 1.59 20.42 0.89
CA ASP A 15 0.31 20.09 0.30
C ASP A 15 -0.49 19.12 1.20
N PRO A 16 -1.47 19.63 1.97
CA PRO A 16 -2.29 18.79 2.84
C PRO A 16 -3.24 17.85 2.08
N SER A 17 -3.46 18.09 0.79
CA SER A 17 -4.31 17.27 -0.07
C SER A 17 -3.58 16.09 -0.71
N LEU A 18 -2.25 16.04 -0.61
CA LEU A 18 -1.45 14.95 -1.16
C LEU A 18 -1.93 13.61 -0.63
N THR A 19 -2.15 12.68 -1.52
CA THR A 19 -2.53 11.30 -1.20
C THR A 19 -1.52 10.36 -1.83
N LEU A 20 -1.03 9.38 -1.06
CA LEU A 20 -0.11 8.38 -1.57
C LEU A 20 -0.82 7.50 -2.60
N PRO A 21 -0.41 7.52 -3.87
CA PRO A 21 -1.01 6.69 -4.90
C PRO A 21 -0.59 5.22 -4.73
N TYR A 22 -1.34 4.31 -5.32
CA TYR A 22 -0.92 2.91 -5.45
C TYR A 22 -0.67 2.53 -6.91
N TRP A 23 0.26 1.61 -7.14
CA TRP A 23 0.56 1.09 -8.46
C TRP A 23 -0.33 -0.14 -8.74
N ASN A 24 -1.40 0.05 -9.53
CA ASN A 24 -2.42 -0.98 -9.78
C ASN A 24 -2.03 -2.00 -10.86
N TYR A 25 -0.83 -2.54 -10.82
CA TYR A 25 -0.34 -3.56 -11.75
C TYR A 25 -1.17 -4.85 -11.71
N SER A 26 -1.93 -5.08 -10.65
CA SER A 26 -2.66 -6.33 -10.44
C SER A 26 -3.95 -6.45 -11.26
N ASP A 27 -4.65 -5.33 -11.47
CA ASP A 27 -5.96 -5.29 -12.12
C ASP A 27 -5.91 -4.67 -13.52
N VAL A 28 -5.04 -3.69 -13.73
CA VAL A 28 -4.97 -2.88 -14.95
C VAL A 28 -3.76 -3.28 -15.77
N VAL A 29 -4.00 -3.86 -16.95
CA VAL A 29 -2.94 -4.41 -17.83
C VAL A 29 -1.95 -3.33 -18.24
N GLU A 30 -2.44 -2.13 -18.54
CA GLU A 30 -1.64 -0.97 -18.95
C GLU A 30 -0.72 -0.49 -17.84
N GLN A 31 -1.07 -0.75 -16.58
CA GLN A 31 -0.26 -0.39 -15.42
C GLN A 31 0.77 -1.46 -15.02
N ARG A 32 0.93 -2.52 -15.80
CA ARG A 32 2.02 -3.51 -15.59
C ARG A 32 3.40 -2.98 -15.93
N VAL A 33 3.47 -1.83 -16.58
CA VAL A 33 4.72 -1.09 -16.80
C VAL A 33 5.00 -0.22 -15.57
N LEU A 34 6.27 -0.11 -15.19
CA LEU A 34 6.67 0.86 -14.15
C LEU A 34 6.22 2.26 -14.58
N PRO A 35 5.51 3.03 -13.76
CA PRO A 35 4.95 4.31 -14.17
C PRO A 35 6.01 5.26 -14.74
N GLU A 36 5.66 5.99 -15.78
CA GLU A 36 6.60 6.84 -16.54
C GLU A 36 7.37 7.84 -15.66
N PRO A 37 6.78 8.54 -14.68
CA PRO A 37 7.52 9.45 -13.80
C PRO A 37 8.65 8.78 -13.01
N PHE A 38 8.57 7.47 -12.79
CA PHE A 38 9.62 6.70 -12.11
C PHE A 38 10.74 6.25 -13.05
N ARG A 39 10.57 6.44 -14.36
CA ARG A 39 11.51 6.01 -15.40
C ARG A 39 12.13 7.17 -16.18
N LEU A 40 11.35 8.24 -16.40
CA LEU A 40 11.73 9.34 -17.29
C LEU A 40 11.62 10.69 -16.59
N PRO A 41 12.56 11.62 -16.84
CA PRO A 41 13.82 11.37 -17.55
C PRO A 41 14.70 10.36 -16.81
N ALA A 42 15.44 9.51 -17.57
CA ALA A 42 16.30 8.46 -17.01
C ALA A 42 17.63 9.04 -16.45
N ASN A 43 17.51 9.98 -15.51
CA ASN A 43 18.63 10.70 -14.90
C ASN A 43 18.31 11.07 -13.47
N ALA A 44 18.99 10.45 -12.51
CA ALA A 44 18.80 10.68 -11.08
C ALA A 44 19.09 12.13 -10.62
N SER A 45 19.88 12.89 -11.38
CA SER A 45 20.15 14.31 -11.05
C SER A 45 19.00 15.25 -11.38
N THR A 46 18.09 14.85 -12.29
CA THR A 46 16.94 15.65 -12.73
C THR A 46 15.60 15.01 -12.40
N ASN A 47 15.60 13.72 -12.06
CA ASN A 47 14.41 12.98 -11.68
C ASN A 47 14.65 12.21 -10.37
N PRO A 48 14.20 12.73 -9.23
CA PRO A 48 14.38 12.08 -7.92
C PRO A 48 13.61 10.76 -7.78
N LEU A 49 12.64 10.47 -8.67
CA LEU A 49 11.92 9.20 -8.69
C LEU A 49 12.63 8.12 -9.50
N TYR A 50 13.64 8.50 -10.32
CA TYR A 50 14.41 7.56 -11.10
C TYR A 50 15.50 6.90 -10.26
N VAL A 51 15.54 5.57 -10.26
CA VAL A 51 16.57 4.75 -9.60
C VAL A 51 17.26 3.88 -10.63
N SER A 52 18.54 4.14 -10.89
CA SER A 52 19.32 3.43 -11.91
C SER A 52 19.59 1.97 -11.57
N GLN A 53 19.57 1.61 -10.28
CA GLN A 53 19.84 0.25 -9.79
C GLN A 53 18.69 -0.74 -9.98
N ARG A 54 17.52 -0.30 -10.45
CA ARG A 54 16.43 -1.22 -10.84
C ARG A 54 16.87 -2.11 -12.00
N ALA A 55 16.17 -3.21 -12.21
CA ALA A 55 16.35 -4.00 -13.43
C ALA A 55 16.25 -3.10 -14.67
N SER A 56 17.22 -3.21 -15.57
CA SER A 56 17.35 -2.27 -16.69
C SER A 56 16.14 -2.27 -17.63
N ASP A 57 15.55 -3.43 -17.86
CA ASP A 57 14.33 -3.58 -18.66
C ASP A 57 13.11 -2.95 -17.99
N MET A 58 13.01 -2.95 -16.66
CA MET A 58 11.96 -2.23 -15.94
C MET A 58 12.10 -0.72 -16.14
N ASN A 59 13.29 -0.17 -16.05
CA ASN A 59 13.55 1.24 -16.36
C ASN A 59 13.30 1.57 -17.84
N GLN A 60 13.42 0.59 -18.74
CA GLN A 60 13.11 0.74 -20.18
C GLN A 60 11.63 0.54 -20.51
N GLY A 61 10.80 0.23 -19.52
CA GLY A 61 9.36 0.10 -19.69
C GLY A 61 8.88 -1.30 -20.06
N ALA A 62 9.63 -2.34 -19.70
CA ALA A 62 9.14 -3.70 -19.81
C ALA A 62 7.92 -3.91 -18.90
N ALA A 63 6.90 -4.59 -19.43
CA ALA A 63 5.72 -4.94 -18.64
C ALA A 63 5.97 -6.14 -17.73
N LEU A 64 5.40 -6.09 -16.54
CA LEU A 64 5.30 -7.24 -15.64
C LEU A 64 4.43 -8.34 -16.29
N ALA A 65 4.83 -9.59 -16.14
CA ALA A 65 4.04 -10.71 -16.63
C ALA A 65 2.74 -10.88 -15.83
N ALA A 66 1.68 -11.34 -16.48
CA ALA A 66 0.40 -11.60 -15.81
C ALA A 66 0.53 -12.53 -14.60
N ALA A 67 1.42 -13.52 -14.70
CA ALA A 67 1.71 -14.45 -13.62
C ALA A 67 2.37 -13.76 -12.42
N GLU A 68 3.28 -12.81 -12.64
CA GLU A 68 4.01 -12.09 -11.58
C GLU A 68 3.07 -11.23 -10.73
N VAL A 69 2.05 -10.64 -11.36
CA VAL A 69 1.13 -9.68 -10.72
C VAL A 69 -0.15 -10.32 -10.17
N SER A 70 -0.36 -11.62 -10.38
CA SER A 70 -1.61 -12.28 -10.00
C SER A 70 -1.72 -12.43 -8.48
N TYR A 71 -2.82 -11.96 -7.93
CA TYR A 71 -3.21 -12.16 -6.52
C TYR A 71 -4.26 -13.27 -6.33
N SER A 72 -4.65 -13.96 -7.40
CA SER A 72 -5.75 -14.95 -7.38
C SER A 72 -5.54 -16.06 -6.36
N ALA A 73 -4.29 -16.51 -6.17
CA ALA A 73 -3.99 -17.56 -5.20
C ALA A 73 -4.22 -17.08 -3.76
N ALA A 74 -3.86 -15.83 -3.44
CA ALA A 74 -4.11 -15.22 -2.15
C ALA A 74 -5.61 -15.03 -1.89
N PHE A 75 -6.36 -14.58 -2.89
CA PHE A 75 -7.80 -14.33 -2.77
C PHE A 75 -8.64 -15.60 -2.63
N ARG A 76 -8.15 -16.76 -3.05
CA ARG A 76 -8.78 -18.03 -2.73
C ARG A 76 -8.63 -18.47 -1.28
N ARG A 77 -7.74 -17.86 -0.50
CA ARG A 77 -7.56 -18.16 0.93
C ARG A 77 -8.64 -17.44 1.75
N THR A 78 -9.26 -18.18 2.66
CA THR A 78 -10.25 -17.62 3.60
C THR A 78 -9.66 -17.34 4.97
N ASN A 79 -8.57 -18.02 5.33
CA ASN A 79 -7.89 -17.86 6.60
C ASN A 79 -6.76 -16.83 6.49
N PHE A 80 -6.64 -15.95 7.49
CA PHE A 80 -5.52 -15.04 7.59
C PHE A 80 -4.22 -15.79 7.95
N PHE A 81 -4.27 -16.64 8.97
CA PHE A 81 -3.15 -17.48 9.39
C PHE A 81 -3.36 -18.97 9.10
N HIS A 82 -2.25 -19.71 9.07
CA HIS A 82 -2.21 -21.17 9.17
C HIS A 82 -1.22 -21.59 10.28
N THR A 83 -1.44 -22.76 10.86
CA THR A 83 -0.64 -23.29 11.97
C THR A 83 0.26 -24.45 11.56
N THR A 84 -0.04 -25.10 10.44
CA THR A 84 0.71 -26.26 9.94
C THR A 84 1.94 -25.86 9.13
N THR A 85 2.99 -26.67 9.14
CA THR A 85 4.24 -26.36 8.45
C THR A 85 4.07 -26.13 6.93
N ASN A 86 3.18 -26.89 6.29
CA ASN A 86 2.90 -26.82 4.86
C ASN A 86 1.58 -26.10 4.56
N GLY A 87 1.00 -25.42 5.55
CA GLY A 87 -0.24 -24.69 5.36
C GLY A 87 -0.05 -23.49 4.45
N GLN A 88 -1.15 -23.03 3.89
CA GLN A 88 -1.20 -21.82 3.10
C GLN A 88 -2.38 -20.96 3.54
N SER A 89 -2.12 -19.68 3.78
CA SER A 89 -3.11 -18.69 4.16
C SER A 89 -2.79 -17.34 3.54
N PHE A 90 -3.69 -16.40 3.65
CA PHE A 90 -3.51 -15.06 3.10
C PHE A 90 -2.29 -14.37 3.70
N GLY A 91 -2.23 -14.23 5.04
CA GLY A 91 -1.18 -13.53 5.79
C GLY A 91 -0.01 -14.39 6.24
N GLY A 92 -0.09 -15.73 6.08
CA GLY A 92 1.03 -16.61 6.34
C GLY A 92 0.90 -17.47 7.59
N ARG A 93 2.04 -18.00 8.03
CA ARG A 93 2.10 -18.83 9.23
C ARG A 93 2.04 -17.96 10.48
N ARG A 94 1.23 -18.40 11.44
CA ARG A 94 1.26 -17.77 12.75
C ARG A 94 2.63 -17.95 13.41
N VAL A 95 3.25 -16.85 13.80
CA VAL A 95 4.52 -16.82 14.53
C VAL A 95 4.35 -15.93 15.77
N ALA A 96 5.13 -16.21 16.82
CA ALA A 96 5.04 -15.44 18.07
C ALA A 96 5.61 -14.01 17.93
N GLN A 97 6.51 -13.81 16.97
CA GLN A 97 7.08 -12.50 16.65
C GLN A 97 7.15 -12.35 15.14
N THR A 98 6.71 -11.21 14.64
CA THR A 98 6.82 -10.88 13.21
C THR A 98 8.26 -10.60 12.83
N SER A 99 8.65 -11.04 11.64
CA SER A 99 9.99 -10.84 11.09
C SER A 99 9.94 -10.80 9.57
N HIS A 100 10.60 -9.83 8.97
CA HIS A 100 10.77 -9.76 7.51
C HIS A 100 11.60 -10.93 6.93
N ARG A 101 12.27 -11.70 7.76
CA ARG A 101 13.17 -12.81 7.35
C ARG A 101 12.72 -14.17 7.89
N GLY A 102 11.56 -14.22 8.56
CA GLY A 102 11.05 -15.46 9.16
C GLY A 102 10.50 -16.42 8.11
N PRO A 103 10.52 -17.74 8.39
CA PRO A 103 9.80 -18.70 7.57
C PRO A 103 8.29 -18.50 7.75
N GLY A 104 7.53 -18.62 6.67
CA GLY A 104 6.07 -18.70 6.77
C GLY A 104 5.31 -17.50 6.25
N GLY A 105 5.87 -16.80 5.28
CA GLY A 105 5.15 -15.73 4.58
C GLY A 105 3.82 -16.19 3.98
N GLY A 106 2.88 -15.25 3.87
CA GLY A 106 1.56 -15.50 3.30
C GLY A 106 1.58 -15.67 1.79
N VAL A 107 0.45 -16.13 1.26
CA VAL A 107 0.32 -16.28 -0.20
C VAL A 107 0.39 -14.90 -0.87
N LEU A 108 -0.15 -13.83 -0.25
CA LEU A 108 -0.03 -12.47 -0.77
C LEU A 108 1.43 -11.98 -0.75
N GLU A 109 2.18 -12.32 0.30
CA GLU A 109 3.59 -11.97 0.40
C GLU A 109 4.42 -12.69 -0.68
N GLY A 110 4.18 -13.98 -0.89
CA GLY A 110 4.86 -14.71 -1.96
C GLY A 110 4.56 -14.15 -3.35
N GLN A 111 3.29 -13.78 -3.57
CA GLN A 111 2.78 -13.29 -4.84
C GLN A 111 1.51 -12.44 -4.64
N PRO A 112 1.47 -11.20 -5.15
CA PRO A 112 2.47 -10.55 -6.02
C PRO A 112 3.66 -9.90 -5.30
N HIS A 113 3.62 -9.71 -3.96
CA HIS A 113 4.56 -8.87 -3.23
C HIS A 113 6.03 -9.18 -3.55
N ASN A 114 6.52 -10.37 -3.21
CA ASN A 114 7.94 -10.75 -3.42
C ASN A 114 8.32 -10.83 -4.91
N GLN A 115 7.37 -11.16 -5.79
CA GLN A 115 7.61 -11.18 -7.23
C GLN A 115 7.94 -9.78 -7.75
N ILE A 116 7.18 -8.77 -7.32
CA ILE A 116 7.42 -7.37 -7.73
C ILE A 116 8.74 -6.86 -7.16
N HIS A 117 9.06 -7.13 -5.90
CA HIS A 117 10.35 -6.78 -5.31
C HIS A 117 11.52 -7.36 -6.11
N THR A 118 11.44 -8.64 -6.45
CA THR A 118 12.46 -9.33 -7.23
C THR A 118 12.55 -8.78 -8.65
N ARG A 119 11.42 -8.57 -9.29
CA ARG A 119 11.35 -8.16 -10.70
C ARG A 119 11.85 -6.74 -10.90
N VAL A 120 11.41 -5.80 -10.06
CA VAL A 120 11.86 -4.41 -10.10
C VAL A 120 13.32 -4.27 -9.65
N GLY A 121 13.70 -4.96 -8.59
CA GLY A 121 15.05 -4.90 -8.06
C GLY A 121 16.10 -5.59 -8.93
N GLY A 122 15.72 -6.55 -9.77
CA GLY A 122 16.68 -7.31 -10.58
C GLY A 122 17.71 -8.03 -9.73
N THR A 123 18.98 -7.97 -10.14
CA THR A 123 20.05 -8.68 -9.43
C THR A 123 20.52 -7.96 -8.16
N ASN A 124 20.70 -6.64 -8.22
CA ASN A 124 21.35 -5.85 -7.17
C ASN A 124 20.61 -4.56 -6.81
N GLY A 125 19.39 -4.37 -7.31
CA GLY A 125 18.61 -3.17 -7.03
C GLY A 125 18.02 -3.13 -5.63
N TRP A 126 17.72 -1.94 -5.16
CA TRP A 126 17.21 -1.70 -3.80
C TRP A 126 15.93 -2.47 -3.51
N MET A 127 14.99 -2.55 -4.45
CA MET A 127 13.73 -3.27 -4.27
C MET A 127 13.91 -4.76 -3.93
N ARG A 128 15.06 -5.36 -4.26
CA ARG A 128 15.34 -6.76 -3.92
C ARG A 128 15.87 -6.95 -2.48
N SER A 129 16.38 -5.91 -1.86
CA SER A 129 16.95 -5.97 -0.50
C SER A 129 15.94 -5.45 0.51
N VAL A 130 15.62 -6.25 1.53
CA VAL A 130 14.70 -5.84 2.61
C VAL A 130 15.15 -4.53 3.28
N GLU A 131 16.46 -4.36 3.47
CA GLU A 131 17.05 -3.19 4.15
C GLU A 131 17.06 -1.94 3.28
N LEU A 132 17.00 -2.09 1.96
CA LEU A 132 17.17 -0.99 1.02
C LEU A 132 15.89 -0.67 0.23
N ALA A 133 14.93 -1.57 0.21
CA ALA A 133 13.77 -1.48 -0.68
C ALA A 133 13.01 -0.14 -0.54
N ALA A 134 12.85 0.37 0.67
CA ALA A 134 12.17 1.63 0.95
C ALA A 134 12.91 2.89 0.44
N ARG A 135 14.17 2.75 0.00
CA ARG A 135 14.90 3.84 -0.67
C ARG A 135 14.45 4.04 -2.11
N ASP A 136 13.84 3.03 -2.72
CA ASP A 136 13.27 3.16 -4.05
C ASP A 136 11.85 3.76 -3.93
N PRO A 137 11.58 4.92 -4.53
CA PRO A 137 10.26 5.55 -4.41
C PRO A 137 9.08 4.67 -4.85
N ILE A 138 9.28 3.73 -5.79
CA ILE A 138 8.21 2.81 -6.22
C ILE A 138 7.79 1.82 -5.13
N PHE A 139 8.64 1.58 -4.12
CA PHE A 139 8.31 0.77 -2.96
C PHE A 139 7.00 1.19 -2.32
N TRP A 140 6.81 2.49 -2.15
CA TRP A 140 5.66 3.06 -1.45
C TRP A 140 4.36 2.82 -2.22
N LEU A 141 4.40 2.95 -3.54
CA LEU A 141 3.24 2.69 -4.40
C LEU A 141 2.92 1.20 -4.52
N HIS A 142 3.97 0.37 -4.54
CA HIS A 142 3.83 -1.08 -4.51
C HIS A 142 3.15 -1.54 -3.21
N HIS A 143 3.65 -1.08 -2.06
CA HIS A 143 3.08 -1.44 -0.76
C HIS A 143 1.68 -0.86 -0.54
N ALA A 144 1.38 0.33 -1.08
CA ALA A 144 0.02 0.84 -1.08
C ALA A 144 -0.94 -0.09 -1.86
N ASN A 145 -0.50 -0.69 -2.99
CA ASN A 145 -1.31 -1.70 -3.67
C ASN A 145 -1.44 -3.01 -2.87
N ILE A 146 -0.41 -3.45 -2.16
CA ILE A 146 -0.50 -4.63 -1.28
C ILE A 146 -1.49 -4.40 -0.13
N ASP A 147 -1.46 -3.23 0.49
CA ASP A 147 -2.40 -2.82 1.54
C ASP A 147 -3.85 -2.76 1.00
N ARG A 148 -4.04 -2.17 -0.18
CA ARG A 148 -5.31 -2.19 -0.90
C ARG A 148 -5.82 -3.61 -1.17
N LEU A 149 -4.95 -4.53 -1.60
CA LEU A 149 -5.32 -5.91 -1.83
C LEU A 149 -5.75 -6.62 -0.53
N TRP A 150 -5.16 -6.26 0.61
CA TRP A 150 -5.61 -6.77 1.90
C TRP A 150 -7.03 -6.28 2.22
N GLU A 151 -7.32 -4.99 2.07
CA GLU A 151 -8.66 -4.44 2.24
C GLU A 151 -9.69 -5.12 1.31
N ARG A 152 -9.35 -5.32 0.05
CA ARG A 152 -10.19 -6.03 -0.93
C ARG A 152 -10.44 -7.48 -0.54
N TRP A 153 -9.44 -8.15 0.04
CA TRP A 153 -9.60 -9.52 0.51
C TRP A 153 -10.59 -9.59 1.68
N LEU A 154 -10.50 -8.69 2.65
CA LEU A 154 -11.46 -8.57 3.75
C LEU A 154 -12.89 -8.32 3.25
N GLN A 155 -13.05 -7.48 2.25
CA GLN A 155 -14.35 -7.12 1.66
C GLN A 155 -15.03 -8.26 0.92
N GLN A 156 -14.32 -9.32 0.52
CA GLN A 156 -14.95 -10.51 -0.05
C GLN A 156 -15.81 -11.27 0.98
N GLY A 157 -15.62 -11.05 2.27
CA GLY A 157 -16.34 -11.79 3.30
C GLY A 157 -16.05 -13.30 3.28
N GLY A 158 -17.04 -14.13 3.51
CA GLY A 158 -16.88 -15.60 3.47
C GLY A 158 -15.87 -16.11 4.50
N GLY A 159 -15.85 -15.51 5.70
CA GLY A 159 -14.92 -15.87 6.79
C GLY A 159 -13.56 -15.16 6.73
N ARG A 160 -13.35 -14.26 5.78
CA ARG A 160 -12.13 -13.45 5.69
C ARG A 160 -12.19 -12.32 6.71
N VAL A 161 -11.38 -12.44 7.74
CA VAL A 161 -11.31 -11.48 8.84
C VAL A 161 -9.86 -11.28 9.27
N ASN A 162 -9.58 -10.13 9.86
CA ASN A 162 -8.34 -9.89 10.57
C ASN A 162 -8.22 -10.84 11.77
N PRO A 163 -7.03 -11.26 12.19
CA PRO A 163 -6.83 -12.22 13.27
C PRO A 163 -7.03 -11.59 14.67
N THR A 164 -8.21 -11.02 14.91
CA THR A 164 -8.54 -10.30 16.14
C THR A 164 -8.59 -11.17 17.40
N ASN A 165 -8.67 -12.47 17.23
CA ASN A 165 -8.57 -13.47 18.31
C ASN A 165 -7.13 -13.90 18.62
N ASP A 166 -6.13 -13.38 17.92
CA ASP A 166 -4.72 -13.64 18.17
C ASP A 166 -4.10 -12.49 18.98
N ASN A 167 -3.89 -12.73 20.29
CA ASN A 167 -3.37 -11.71 21.20
C ASN A 167 -1.95 -11.26 20.85
N ASP A 168 -1.10 -12.14 20.33
CA ASP A 168 0.26 -11.78 19.96
C ASP A 168 0.22 -10.80 18.76
N TRP A 169 -0.54 -11.11 17.72
CA TRP A 169 -0.73 -10.23 16.57
C TRP A 169 -1.37 -8.89 16.96
N MET A 170 -2.42 -8.93 17.78
CA MET A 170 -3.12 -7.72 18.22
C MET A 170 -2.24 -6.77 19.05
N ASN A 171 -1.26 -7.31 19.75
CA ASN A 171 -0.36 -6.54 20.63
C ASN A 171 1.02 -6.30 20.03
N ASP A 172 1.37 -6.94 18.90
CA ASP A 172 2.65 -6.75 18.26
C ASP A 172 2.81 -5.27 17.84
N ALA A 173 3.86 -4.63 18.36
CA ALA A 173 4.05 -3.20 18.29
C ALA A 173 5.19 -2.86 17.32
N PHE A 174 4.89 -2.00 16.37
CA PHE A 174 5.84 -1.47 15.40
C PHE A 174 6.12 0.00 15.68
N THR A 175 7.38 0.36 15.61
CA THR A 175 7.84 1.72 15.82
C THR A 175 8.01 2.43 14.48
N PHE A 176 7.45 3.65 14.42
CA PHE A 176 7.52 4.54 13.25
C PHE A 176 7.94 5.93 13.71
N PHE A 177 8.19 6.81 12.74
CA PHE A 177 8.32 8.24 12.96
C PHE A 177 7.15 8.97 12.32
N ASN A 178 6.61 9.94 13.01
CA ASN A 178 5.56 10.81 12.47
C ASN A 178 6.17 11.99 11.68
N GLU A 179 5.32 12.84 11.14
CA GLU A 179 5.70 14.01 10.35
C GLU A 179 6.55 15.04 11.09
N ASN A 180 6.53 15.02 12.43
CA ASN A 180 7.34 15.90 13.28
C ASN A 180 8.68 15.24 13.69
N GLY A 181 9.01 14.08 13.15
CA GLY A 181 10.20 13.32 13.52
C GLY A 181 10.10 12.62 14.89
N SER A 182 8.94 12.65 15.54
CA SER A 182 8.74 11.98 16.82
C SER A 182 8.47 10.50 16.62
N GLN A 183 9.05 9.68 17.50
CA GLN A 183 8.82 8.25 17.52
C GLN A 183 7.40 7.94 17.99
N VAL A 184 6.71 7.05 17.27
CA VAL A 184 5.35 6.59 17.55
C VAL A 184 5.26 5.10 17.42
N GLN A 185 4.32 4.48 18.13
CA GLN A 185 4.06 3.04 18.01
C GLN A 185 2.61 2.79 17.59
N LEU A 186 2.44 1.82 16.68
CA LEU A 186 1.15 1.22 16.36
C LEU A 186 1.23 -0.29 16.56
N ARG A 187 0.13 -0.86 17.00
CA ARG A 187 -0.06 -2.31 17.16
C ARG A 187 -1.04 -2.83 16.14
N GLY A 188 -1.14 -4.14 15.99
CA GLY A 188 -2.13 -4.77 15.12
C GLY A 188 -3.55 -4.26 15.38
N ARG A 189 -3.93 -4.05 16.65
CA ARG A 189 -5.25 -3.52 17.04
C ARG A 189 -5.53 -2.08 16.57
N ASP A 190 -4.49 -1.31 16.29
CA ASP A 190 -4.60 0.12 15.96
C ASP A 190 -4.80 0.36 14.46
N ILE A 191 -4.82 -0.73 13.65
CA ILE A 191 -4.88 -0.68 12.17
C ILE A 191 -5.98 -1.57 11.57
N LEU A 192 -6.93 -2.04 12.38
CA LEU A 192 -7.99 -2.96 11.93
C LEU A 192 -9.02 -2.31 11.03
N ASP A 193 -9.27 -1.02 11.24
CA ASP A 193 -10.18 -0.19 10.46
C ASP A 193 -9.44 1.04 9.93
N PRO A 194 -8.87 0.96 8.73
CA PRO A 194 -8.14 2.08 8.13
C PRO A 194 -8.97 3.37 8.05
N ALA A 195 -10.26 3.26 7.77
CA ALA A 195 -11.13 4.42 7.67
C ALA A 195 -11.36 5.09 9.04
N GLY A 196 -11.67 4.30 10.07
CA GLY A 196 -11.98 4.83 11.40
C GLY A 196 -10.74 5.18 12.21
N GLN A 197 -9.68 4.38 12.12
CA GLN A 197 -8.47 4.53 12.94
C GLN A 197 -7.38 5.38 12.28
N LEU A 198 -7.25 5.30 10.95
CA LEU A 198 -6.17 5.94 10.20
C LEU A 198 -6.67 7.00 9.19
N ASN A 199 -7.99 7.16 9.07
CA ASN A 199 -8.63 8.16 8.20
C ASN A 199 -8.17 8.08 6.72
N TYR A 200 -8.04 6.85 6.18
CA TYR A 200 -7.87 6.64 4.75
C TYR A 200 -8.74 5.48 4.24
N ILE A 201 -9.05 5.53 2.96
CA ILE A 201 -9.74 4.48 2.20
C ILE A 201 -9.14 4.39 0.81
N TYR A 202 -9.29 3.24 0.16
CA TYR A 202 -9.02 3.09 -1.26
C TYR A 202 -10.29 3.42 -2.06
N ASP A 203 -10.14 3.95 -3.27
CA ASP A 203 -11.23 4.38 -4.14
C ASP A 203 -12.22 3.24 -4.46
N ASP A 204 -11.71 2.04 -4.76
CA ASP A 204 -12.54 0.85 -5.00
C ASP A 204 -13.21 0.29 -3.72
N SER A 205 -12.71 0.65 -2.53
CA SER A 205 -13.34 0.36 -1.25
C SER A 205 -14.50 1.30 -0.93
N ALA A 206 -14.41 2.56 -1.32
CA ALA A 206 -15.43 3.58 -1.08
C ALA A 206 -16.75 3.24 -1.77
N SER A 207 -16.70 2.84 -3.04
CA SER A 207 -17.90 2.50 -3.83
C SER A 207 -18.75 1.38 -3.22
N ARG A 208 -18.12 0.40 -2.58
CA ARG A 208 -18.83 -0.70 -1.93
C ARG A 208 -19.45 -0.32 -0.59
N ARG A 209 -18.85 0.57 0.17
CA ARG A 209 -19.42 1.07 1.43
C ARG A 209 -20.69 1.87 1.18
N THR A 210 -20.73 2.69 0.14
CA THR A 210 -21.91 3.43 -0.25
C THR A 210 -23.09 2.53 -0.63
N SER A 211 -22.85 1.41 -1.34
CA SER A 211 -23.90 0.46 -1.73
C SER A 211 -24.47 -0.34 -0.55
N VAL A 212 -23.69 -0.59 0.51
CA VAL A 212 -24.18 -1.27 1.72
C VAL A 212 -25.08 -0.34 2.54
N PHE A 213 -24.77 0.95 2.61
CA PHE A 213 -25.59 1.93 3.33
C PHE A 213 -26.92 2.24 2.60
N THR A 214 -26.97 2.17 1.26
CA THR A 214 -28.21 2.40 0.49
C THR A 214 -29.18 1.21 0.53
N SER A 215 -28.73 0.00 0.86
CA SER A 215 -29.61 -1.17 0.96
C SER A 215 -30.25 -1.39 2.34
N SER A 216 -29.86 -0.62 3.37
CA SER A 216 -30.40 -0.75 4.73
C SER A 216 -31.36 0.36 5.15
N SER A 217 -31.70 1.33 4.28
CA SER A 217 -32.64 2.40 4.60
C SER A 217 -33.88 2.36 3.70
N GLN A 218 -34.70 1.30 3.85
CA GLN A 218 -36.12 1.39 3.55
C GLN A 218 -36.90 1.38 4.86
N THR A 219 -36.91 2.50 5.54
CA THR A 219 -38.05 2.93 6.37
C THR A 219 -38.36 4.37 6.03
N THR A 220 -39.58 4.54 5.58
CA THR A 220 -40.21 5.79 5.24
C THR A 220 -40.16 6.79 6.39
N ASP A 221 -39.44 7.90 6.20
CA ASP A 221 -39.84 9.15 6.82
C ASP A 221 -39.47 10.35 5.93
N THR A 222 -40.46 11.16 5.69
CA THR A 222 -40.43 12.36 4.87
C THR A 222 -39.86 13.50 5.69
N SER A 223 -38.60 13.86 5.45
CA SER A 223 -38.08 15.18 5.80
C SER A 223 -36.88 15.53 4.92
N THR A 224 -36.92 16.71 4.38
CA THR A 224 -36.05 17.55 3.56
C THR A 224 -34.61 17.05 3.33
N PRO A 225 -34.09 17.11 2.10
CA PRO A 225 -32.69 16.71 1.80
C PRO A 225 -31.73 17.69 2.48
N GLN A 226 -30.95 17.19 3.42
CA GLN A 226 -29.71 17.86 3.81
C GLN A 226 -28.63 17.53 2.78
N GLU A 227 -28.12 18.58 2.17
CA GLU A 227 -26.99 18.55 1.25
C GLU A 227 -25.77 18.11 2.03
N ILE A 228 -25.38 16.84 1.84
CA ILE A 228 -24.10 16.34 2.36
C ILE A 228 -23.03 16.79 1.38
N THR A 229 -22.28 17.82 1.75
CA THR A 229 -21.10 18.27 1.02
C THR A 229 -20.05 17.16 1.10
N MET A 230 -19.95 16.34 0.06
CA MET A 230 -18.90 15.35 -0.08
C MET A 230 -17.56 16.05 -0.32
N SER A 231 -16.60 15.77 0.56
CA SER A 231 -15.22 16.22 0.44
C SER A 231 -14.58 15.73 -0.86
N ALA A 232 -13.80 16.59 -1.52
CA ALA A 232 -13.26 16.46 -2.89
C ALA A 232 -12.22 15.34 -3.07
N ARG A 233 -12.56 14.08 -2.75
CA ARG A 233 -11.70 12.89 -2.98
C ARG A 233 -12.12 12.04 -4.18
N ASP A 234 -13.15 12.43 -4.93
CA ASP A 234 -13.67 11.70 -6.10
C ASP A 234 -13.09 12.23 -7.42
N ARG A 235 -11.85 12.67 -7.45
CA ARG A 235 -11.21 13.06 -8.71
C ARG A 235 -10.18 12.02 -9.10
N GLU A 236 -10.42 11.42 -10.26
CA GLU A 236 -9.42 10.73 -11.07
C GLU A 236 -8.10 11.53 -11.04
N LEU A 237 -7.07 10.97 -10.38
CA LEU A 237 -5.80 11.65 -10.20
C LEU A 237 -5.01 11.54 -11.51
N THR A 238 -5.21 12.49 -12.40
CA THR A 238 -4.21 12.84 -13.39
C THR A 238 -3.08 13.50 -12.63
N ILE A 239 -1.95 12.81 -12.45
CA ILE A 239 -0.76 13.36 -11.81
C ILE A 239 -0.20 14.44 -12.75
N VAL A 240 -0.62 15.68 -12.56
CA VAL A 240 0.07 16.84 -13.15
C VAL A 240 1.18 17.19 -12.17
N LEU A 241 2.36 16.61 -12.39
CA LEU A 241 3.58 17.11 -11.77
C LEU A 241 3.89 18.47 -12.38
N SER A 242 3.50 19.54 -11.70
CA SER A 242 4.03 20.86 -12.04
C SER A 242 5.54 20.85 -11.79
N ASN A 243 6.32 21.26 -12.81
CA ASN A 243 7.78 21.36 -12.79
C ASN A 243 8.26 22.47 -11.83
N ALA A 244 8.00 22.36 -10.54
CA ALA A 244 8.63 23.19 -9.55
C ALA A 244 9.80 22.40 -8.93
N PRO A 245 11.04 22.90 -8.94
CA PRO A 245 12.15 22.20 -8.33
C PRO A 245 11.97 22.18 -6.81
N LEU A 246 11.88 20.99 -6.23
CA LEU A 246 11.95 20.77 -4.79
C LEU A 246 13.39 21.03 -4.35
N THR A 247 13.63 22.17 -3.75
CA THR A 247 14.92 22.47 -3.09
C THR A 247 14.84 21.94 -1.66
N LEU A 248 15.38 20.75 -1.43
CA LEU A 248 15.63 20.25 -0.08
C LEU A 248 16.85 20.96 0.49
N THR A 249 16.64 21.94 1.36
CA THR A 249 17.70 22.48 2.22
C THR A 249 17.90 21.51 3.38
N ALA A 250 19.09 20.91 3.44
CA ALA A 250 19.50 20.15 4.62
C ALA A 250 19.58 21.10 5.83
N PRO A 251 19.16 20.68 7.04
CA PRO A 251 19.40 21.46 8.24
C PRO A 251 20.90 21.56 8.49
N SER A 252 21.39 22.79 8.70
CA SER A 252 22.75 23.06 9.12
C SER A 252 22.99 22.40 10.48
N GLN A 253 24.05 21.61 10.56
CA GLN A 253 24.59 21.13 11.82
C GLN A 253 25.31 22.32 12.48
N ASP A 254 24.79 22.83 13.57
CA ASP A 254 25.51 23.53 14.63
C ASP A 254 25.52 22.65 15.88
#